data_2143e75977aa80b685374e2753e7c64d
#
_entry.id   2143e75977aa80b685374e2753e7c64d
#
_cell.length_a   1.000
_cell.length_b   1.000
_cell.length_c   1.000
_cell.angle_alpha   90.00
_cell.angle_beta   90.00
_cell.angle_gamma   90.00
#
_symmetry.space_group_name_H-M   'P 1'
#
loop_
_entity.id
_entity.type
_entity.pdbx_description
1 polymer ?
#
loop_
_entity_poly.entity_id
_entity_poly.type
_entity_poly.pdbx_seq_one_letter_code
_entity_poly.pdbx_strand_id
1 'polypeptide(L)'
;MSDTEKTAASKGLEGVIAATTKLSDVRGLDGELIYCGYNINELAGKATYEEVVHLLHRGKLPNASELAALKSELAAARKLPEGVIELIKQLPSDASPMRAIRTVVSALACYEPPEAQDSLEDQAKRAIKLIAQVPVITAYFHLARQGKPLPESDPNLGEAANFLYLIDGEKPSEAKEKTIDMCYILHADHGMNASTFSARVTIATLSGMYSAITSAIGTLKGPLHGGANEGVIKMLQEIGSVEKVD
;
A
#
# COMPACT_ATOMS: atom_id res chain seq x y z
N MET A 1 -51.24 -16.09 11.07
CA MET A 1 -50.51 -14.83 11.27
C MET A 1 -49.05 -15.23 11.58
N SER A 2 -48.21 -15.17 10.61
CA SER A 2 -46.81 -15.62 10.74
C SER A 2 -45.98 -14.57 11.46
N ASP A 3 -45.41 -14.95 12.60
CA ASP A 3 -44.36 -14.20 13.26
C ASP A 3 -43.14 -14.12 12.33
N THR A 4 -42.97 -12.96 11.73
CA THR A 4 -41.70 -12.60 11.09
C THR A 4 -40.72 -12.34 12.22
N GLU A 5 -39.86 -13.32 12.50
CA GLU A 5 -38.64 -13.10 13.31
C GLU A 5 -37.89 -11.90 12.74
N LYS A 6 -37.95 -10.80 13.47
CA LYS A 6 -37.03 -9.67 13.25
C LYS A 6 -35.65 -10.19 13.58
N THR A 7 -34.90 -10.61 12.58
CA THR A 7 -33.47 -10.85 12.73
C THR A 7 -32.84 -9.59 13.32
N ALA A 8 -32.37 -9.67 14.54
CA ALA A 8 -31.64 -8.60 15.18
C ALA A 8 -30.46 -8.23 14.29
N ALA A 9 -30.35 -6.96 13.91
CA ALA A 9 -29.23 -6.48 13.11
C ALA A 9 -27.94 -6.83 13.84
N SER A 10 -27.08 -7.62 13.21
CA SER A 10 -25.77 -7.95 13.78
C SER A 10 -24.98 -6.67 13.99
N LYS A 11 -24.24 -6.56 15.11
CA LYS A 11 -23.38 -5.41 15.37
C LYS A 11 -22.25 -5.38 14.31
N GLY A 12 -22.35 -4.49 13.36
CA GLY A 12 -21.45 -4.40 12.22
C GLY A 12 -21.66 -5.54 11.21
N LEU A 13 -20.59 -5.99 10.56
CA LEU A 13 -20.59 -7.07 9.57
C LEU A 13 -20.00 -8.38 10.12
N GLU A 14 -19.94 -8.55 11.42
CA GLU A 14 -19.42 -9.77 12.04
C GLU A 14 -20.25 -10.99 11.58
N GLY A 15 -19.57 -12.02 11.06
CA GLY A 15 -20.20 -13.23 10.52
C GLY A 15 -20.86 -13.07 9.14
N VAL A 16 -20.85 -11.88 8.54
CA VAL A 16 -21.40 -11.64 7.19
C VAL A 16 -20.31 -11.79 6.14
N ILE A 17 -20.52 -12.68 5.18
CA ILE A 17 -19.64 -12.79 4.00
C ILE A 17 -19.88 -11.60 3.08
N ALA A 18 -18.98 -10.63 3.12
CA ALA A 18 -19.08 -9.42 2.30
C ALA A 18 -18.65 -9.66 0.84
N ALA A 19 -17.68 -10.53 0.60
CA ALA A 19 -17.21 -10.93 -0.72
C ALA A 19 -16.33 -12.19 -0.65
N THR A 20 -16.06 -12.79 -1.81
CA THR A 20 -15.04 -13.83 -1.99
C THR A 20 -13.83 -13.27 -2.70
N THR A 21 -12.63 -13.82 -2.41
CA THR A 21 -11.38 -13.43 -3.07
C THR A 21 -10.61 -14.69 -3.51
N LYS A 22 -9.77 -14.51 -4.55
CA LYS A 22 -8.79 -15.50 -4.98
C LYS A 22 -7.36 -15.08 -4.65
N LEU A 23 -7.18 -13.88 -4.07
CA LEU A 23 -5.87 -13.28 -3.87
C LEU A 23 -5.20 -13.78 -2.61
N SER A 24 -5.95 -13.92 -1.52
CA SER A 24 -5.37 -14.33 -0.25
C SER A 24 -6.32 -15.17 0.60
N ASP A 25 -5.73 -15.93 1.50
CA ASP A 25 -6.41 -16.64 2.58
C ASP A 25 -5.69 -16.36 3.90
N VAL A 26 -6.42 -15.81 4.88
CA VAL A 26 -5.89 -15.43 6.19
C VAL A 26 -6.48 -16.40 7.22
N ARG A 27 -5.67 -17.34 7.69
CA ARG A 27 -6.03 -18.30 8.71
C ARG A 27 -5.46 -17.89 10.05
N GLY A 28 -6.08 -16.89 10.67
CA GLY A 28 -5.55 -16.24 11.86
C GLY A 28 -5.35 -17.20 13.05
N LEU A 29 -6.19 -18.23 13.22
CA LEU A 29 -6.05 -19.23 14.28
C LEU A 29 -4.87 -20.17 14.05
N ASP A 30 -4.54 -20.43 12.79
CA ASP A 30 -3.43 -21.32 12.40
C ASP A 30 -2.12 -20.53 12.20
N GLY A 31 -2.17 -19.19 12.24
CA GLY A 31 -1.02 -18.33 11.97
C GLY A 31 -0.56 -18.41 10.50
N GLU A 32 -1.46 -18.71 9.57
CA GLU A 32 -1.15 -18.85 8.15
C GLU A 32 -1.67 -17.66 7.33
N LEU A 33 -0.82 -17.18 6.45
CA LEU A 33 -1.15 -16.22 5.39
C LEU A 33 -0.74 -16.82 4.04
N ILE A 34 -1.65 -16.81 3.08
CA ILE A 34 -1.47 -17.41 1.76
C ILE A 34 -1.79 -16.36 0.70
N TYR A 35 -0.90 -16.17 -0.28
CA TYR A 35 -1.12 -15.32 -1.46
C TYR A 35 -1.20 -16.18 -2.71
N CYS A 36 -2.33 -16.17 -3.41
CA CYS A 36 -2.57 -16.93 -4.65
C CYS A 36 -2.09 -18.40 -4.58
N GLY A 37 -2.23 -19.05 -3.41
CA GLY A 37 -1.83 -20.44 -3.18
C GLY A 37 -0.42 -20.63 -2.60
N TYR A 38 0.40 -19.57 -2.50
CA TYR A 38 1.72 -19.62 -1.87
C TYR A 38 1.63 -19.25 -0.39
N ASN A 39 2.19 -20.06 0.50
CA ASN A 39 2.33 -19.69 1.90
C ASN A 39 3.29 -18.51 2.02
N ILE A 40 2.99 -17.55 2.92
CA ILE A 40 3.80 -16.35 3.11
C ILE A 40 5.27 -16.66 3.42
N ASN A 41 5.56 -17.78 4.10
CA ASN A 41 6.92 -18.23 4.40
C ASN A 41 7.71 -18.70 3.15
N GLU A 42 7.03 -18.90 2.01
CA GLU A 42 7.66 -19.19 0.73
C GLU A 42 8.00 -17.91 -0.05
N LEU A 43 7.37 -16.78 0.31
CA LEU A 43 7.52 -15.48 -0.33
C LEU A 43 8.41 -14.53 0.48
N ALA A 44 8.08 -14.33 1.75
CA ALA A 44 8.80 -13.38 2.60
C ALA A 44 10.28 -13.76 2.76
N GLY A 45 11.17 -12.86 2.34
CA GLY A 45 12.61 -13.05 2.35
C GLY A 45 13.18 -13.97 1.25
N LYS A 46 12.33 -14.49 0.34
CA LYS A 46 12.73 -15.34 -0.80
C LYS A 46 12.34 -14.75 -2.14
N ALA A 47 11.16 -14.14 -2.23
CA ALA A 47 10.71 -13.37 -3.38
C ALA A 47 10.99 -11.87 -3.16
N THR A 48 11.03 -11.08 -4.23
CA THR A 48 11.03 -9.62 -4.18
C THR A 48 9.60 -9.09 -4.14
N TYR A 49 9.43 -7.86 -3.66
CA TYR A 49 8.13 -7.21 -3.64
C TYR A 49 7.50 -7.12 -5.04
N GLU A 50 8.30 -6.85 -6.07
CA GLU A 50 7.81 -6.80 -7.47
C GLU A 50 7.30 -8.18 -7.96
N GLU A 51 7.91 -9.29 -7.51
CA GLU A 51 7.40 -10.63 -7.80
C GLU A 51 6.04 -10.85 -7.14
N VAL A 52 5.85 -10.36 -5.91
CA VAL A 52 4.56 -10.44 -5.20
C VAL A 52 3.52 -9.49 -5.82
N VAL A 53 3.91 -8.29 -6.27
CA VAL A 53 3.02 -7.41 -7.06
C VAL A 53 2.52 -8.15 -8.30
N HIS A 54 3.42 -8.81 -9.05
CA HIS A 54 3.02 -9.59 -10.22
C HIS A 54 2.08 -10.74 -9.82
N LEU A 55 2.40 -11.47 -8.74
CA LEU A 55 1.60 -12.58 -8.24
C LEU A 55 0.16 -12.13 -7.93
N LEU A 56 -0.01 -11.05 -7.19
CA LEU A 56 -1.32 -10.55 -6.80
C LEU A 56 -2.12 -9.97 -7.98
N HIS A 57 -1.45 -9.38 -8.97
CA HIS A 57 -2.10 -8.82 -10.16
C HIS A 57 -2.42 -9.85 -11.24
N ARG A 58 -1.61 -10.92 -11.36
CA ARG A 58 -1.69 -11.91 -12.45
C ARG A 58 -2.05 -13.33 -11.97
N GLY A 59 -2.06 -13.58 -10.67
CA GLY A 59 -2.36 -14.88 -10.08
C GLY A 59 -1.23 -15.91 -10.19
N LYS A 60 -0.03 -15.49 -10.63
CA LYS A 60 1.16 -16.35 -10.77
C LYS A 60 2.44 -15.55 -10.55
N LEU A 61 3.49 -16.19 -10.10
CA LEU A 61 4.83 -15.58 -10.07
C LEU A 61 5.34 -15.30 -11.51
N PRO A 62 6.10 -14.20 -11.70
CA PRO A 62 6.62 -13.86 -13.01
C PRO A 62 7.77 -14.77 -13.44
N ASN A 63 7.92 -14.97 -14.74
CA ASN A 63 9.20 -15.38 -15.28
C ASN A 63 10.18 -14.18 -15.37
N ALA A 64 11.45 -14.43 -15.72
CA ALA A 64 12.47 -13.39 -15.76
C ALA A 64 12.12 -12.20 -16.67
N SER A 65 11.48 -12.45 -17.82
CA SER A 65 11.06 -11.40 -18.76
C SER A 65 9.88 -10.58 -18.23
N GLU A 66 8.90 -11.26 -17.64
CA GLU A 66 7.73 -10.60 -16.99
C GLU A 66 8.17 -9.73 -15.82
N LEU A 67 9.12 -10.22 -14.99
CA LEU A 67 9.68 -9.46 -13.88
C LEU A 67 10.45 -8.22 -14.36
N ALA A 68 11.31 -8.37 -15.36
CA ALA A 68 12.07 -7.26 -15.93
C ALA A 68 11.15 -6.18 -16.51
N ALA A 69 10.09 -6.58 -17.22
CA ALA A 69 9.09 -5.66 -17.75
C ALA A 69 8.36 -4.90 -16.64
N LEU A 70 7.90 -5.58 -15.59
CA LEU A 70 7.22 -4.96 -14.45
C LEU A 70 8.15 -3.98 -13.71
N LYS A 71 9.40 -4.36 -13.45
CA LYS A 71 10.39 -3.47 -12.81
C LYS A 71 10.62 -2.19 -13.63
N SER A 72 10.70 -2.32 -14.95
CA SER A 72 10.83 -1.15 -15.84
C SER A 72 9.58 -0.27 -15.81
N GLU A 73 8.38 -0.87 -15.79
CA GLU A 73 7.10 -0.15 -15.72
C GLU A 73 6.97 0.61 -14.39
N LEU A 74 7.26 -0.02 -13.26
CA LEU A 74 7.25 0.60 -11.93
C LEU A 74 8.25 1.76 -11.88
N ALA A 75 9.50 1.55 -12.30
CA ALA A 75 10.52 2.60 -12.30
C ALA A 75 10.10 3.82 -13.13
N ALA A 76 9.53 3.61 -14.31
CA ALA A 76 9.02 4.69 -15.15
C ALA A 76 7.83 5.43 -14.54
N ALA A 77 7.00 4.72 -13.76
CA ALA A 77 5.79 5.27 -13.14
C ALA A 77 6.06 6.12 -11.89
N ARG A 78 7.26 6.09 -11.29
CA ARG A 78 7.62 6.84 -10.07
C ARG A 78 7.55 8.36 -10.23
N LYS A 79 7.62 8.86 -11.46
CA LYS A 79 7.62 10.30 -11.72
C LYS A 79 6.30 10.94 -11.31
N LEU A 80 6.38 11.96 -10.46
CA LEU A 80 5.23 12.77 -10.06
C LEU A 80 5.07 13.98 -10.96
N PRO A 81 3.83 14.43 -11.23
CA PRO A 81 3.58 15.74 -11.87
C PRO A 81 4.16 16.90 -11.04
N GLU A 82 4.69 17.92 -11.70
CA GLU A 82 5.30 19.07 -11.02
C GLU A 82 4.35 19.74 -10.02
N GLY A 83 3.08 19.93 -10.41
CA GLY A 83 2.09 20.52 -9.50
C GLY A 83 1.79 19.67 -8.26
N VAL A 84 2.01 18.35 -8.33
CA VAL A 84 1.92 17.46 -7.16
C VAL A 84 3.14 17.64 -6.25
N ILE A 85 4.32 17.80 -6.83
CA ILE A 85 5.55 18.09 -6.08
C ILE A 85 5.41 19.43 -5.35
N GLU A 86 4.91 20.46 -6.03
CA GLU A 86 4.66 21.77 -5.41
C GLU A 86 3.60 21.68 -4.30
N LEU A 87 2.53 20.91 -4.49
CA LEU A 87 1.56 20.64 -3.44
C LEU A 87 2.22 20.04 -2.20
N ILE A 88 3.09 19.02 -2.37
CA ILE A 88 3.81 18.39 -1.26
C ILE A 88 4.62 19.42 -0.47
N LYS A 89 5.35 20.31 -1.16
CA LYS A 89 6.17 21.36 -0.54
C LYS A 89 5.35 22.37 0.25
N GLN A 90 4.10 22.62 -0.14
CA GLN A 90 3.19 23.58 0.50
C GLN A 90 2.41 23.00 1.69
N LEU A 91 2.41 21.67 1.88
CA LEU A 91 1.72 21.08 3.02
C LEU A 91 2.39 21.50 4.34
N PRO A 92 1.61 21.73 5.42
CA PRO A 92 2.16 22.04 6.74
C PRO A 92 3.17 20.99 7.19
N SER A 93 4.34 21.40 7.67
CA SER A 93 5.42 20.49 8.09
C SER A 93 5.06 19.64 9.30
N ASP A 94 4.11 20.08 10.11
CA ASP A 94 3.55 19.36 11.28
C ASP A 94 2.35 18.48 10.93
N ALA A 95 1.91 18.47 9.67
CA ALA A 95 0.81 17.60 9.25
C ALA A 95 1.16 16.12 9.46
N SER A 96 0.18 15.34 9.91
CA SER A 96 0.34 13.88 10.00
C SER A 96 0.64 13.30 8.61
N PRO A 97 1.67 12.43 8.47
CA PRO A 97 2.05 11.82 7.19
C PRO A 97 0.87 11.17 6.47
N MET A 98 0.02 10.43 7.18
CA MET A 98 -1.16 9.79 6.58
C MET A 98 -2.19 10.79 6.03
N ARG A 99 -2.29 11.99 6.60
CA ARG A 99 -3.13 13.06 6.04
C ARG A 99 -2.52 13.63 4.78
N ALA A 100 -1.21 13.87 4.78
CA ALA A 100 -0.48 14.36 3.62
C ALA A 100 -0.58 13.37 2.45
N ILE A 101 -0.25 12.09 2.66
CA ILE A 101 -0.33 11.04 1.65
C ILE A 101 -1.74 10.95 1.05
N ARG A 102 -2.79 10.91 1.88
CA ARG A 102 -4.17 10.87 1.41
C ARG A 102 -4.52 12.07 0.53
N THR A 103 -4.11 13.28 0.93
CA THR A 103 -4.36 14.52 0.18
C THR A 103 -3.67 14.49 -1.17
N VAL A 104 -2.40 14.09 -1.20
CA VAL A 104 -1.58 14.05 -2.42
C VAL A 104 -2.08 12.96 -3.36
N VAL A 105 -2.42 11.77 -2.86
CA VAL A 105 -3.00 10.68 -3.69
C VAL A 105 -4.32 11.13 -4.31
N SER A 106 -5.17 11.84 -3.55
CA SER A 106 -6.40 12.41 -4.12
C SER A 106 -6.12 13.44 -5.22
N ALA A 107 -5.10 14.28 -5.04
CA ALA A 107 -4.71 15.29 -6.02
C ALA A 107 -4.14 14.69 -7.32
N LEU A 108 -3.52 13.50 -7.27
CA LEU A 108 -3.02 12.81 -8.47
C LEU A 108 -4.11 12.62 -9.53
N ALA A 109 -5.35 12.36 -9.11
CA ALA A 109 -6.48 12.22 -10.03
C ALA A 109 -6.69 13.42 -10.95
N CYS A 110 -6.32 14.63 -10.50
CA CYS A 110 -6.45 15.86 -11.30
C CYS A 110 -5.45 15.94 -12.46
N TYR A 111 -4.43 15.09 -12.46
CA TYR A 111 -3.38 15.05 -13.48
C TYR A 111 -3.51 13.83 -14.40
N GLU A 112 -4.54 13.03 -14.22
CA GLU A 112 -4.82 11.84 -15.00
C GLU A 112 -6.02 12.04 -15.91
N PRO A 113 -6.10 11.32 -17.05
CA PRO A 113 -7.31 11.30 -17.87
C PRO A 113 -8.52 10.82 -17.05
N PRO A 114 -9.77 11.23 -17.43
CA PRO A 114 -10.98 10.75 -16.78
C PRO A 114 -11.08 9.23 -16.76
N GLU A 115 -11.49 8.65 -15.62
CA GLU A 115 -11.52 7.20 -15.37
C GLU A 115 -12.83 6.51 -15.80
N ALA A 116 -13.83 7.28 -16.22
CA ALA A 116 -15.21 6.79 -16.45
C ALA A 116 -15.35 5.68 -17.52
N GLN A 117 -14.34 5.48 -18.35
CA GLN A 117 -14.33 4.49 -19.42
C GLN A 117 -13.11 3.56 -19.35
N ASP A 118 -12.44 3.48 -18.21
CA ASP A 118 -11.26 2.65 -18.04
C ASP A 118 -11.57 1.17 -18.25
N SER A 119 -10.81 0.53 -19.12
CA SER A 119 -10.76 -0.92 -19.22
C SER A 119 -10.07 -1.52 -17.96
N LEU A 120 -10.18 -2.83 -17.77
CA LEU A 120 -9.44 -3.51 -16.72
C LEU A 120 -7.91 -3.32 -16.87
N GLU A 121 -7.43 -3.19 -18.11
CA GLU A 121 -6.01 -2.92 -18.39
C GLU A 121 -5.62 -1.50 -17.96
N ASP A 122 -6.45 -0.50 -18.21
CA ASP A 122 -6.21 0.88 -17.78
C ASP A 122 -6.21 0.99 -16.26
N GLN A 123 -7.15 0.30 -15.60
CA GLN A 123 -7.17 0.21 -14.14
C GLN A 123 -5.91 -0.46 -13.58
N ALA A 124 -5.41 -1.52 -14.22
CA ALA A 124 -4.16 -2.16 -13.83
C ALA A 124 -2.96 -1.21 -13.97
N LYS A 125 -2.88 -0.43 -15.04
CA LYS A 125 -1.84 0.60 -15.23
C LYS A 125 -1.91 1.69 -14.15
N ARG A 126 -3.12 2.14 -13.78
CA ARG A 126 -3.29 3.10 -12.67
C ARG A 126 -2.87 2.51 -11.33
N ALA A 127 -3.16 1.24 -11.08
CA ALA A 127 -2.69 0.55 -9.88
C ALA A 127 -1.16 0.50 -9.82
N ILE A 128 -0.49 0.17 -10.92
CA ILE A 128 0.99 0.18 -11.02
C ILE A 128 1.54 1.60 -10.75
N LYS A 129 0.93 2.64 -11.33
CA LYS A 129 1.31 4.03 -11.01
C LYS A 129 1.19 4.33 -9.52
N LEU A 130 0.10 3.97 -8.89
CA LEU A 130 -0.11 4.21 -7.46
C LEU A 130 0.90 3.43 -6.59
N ILE A 131 1.19 2.17 -6.93
CA ILE A 131 2.21 1.37 -6.25
C ILE A 131 3.57 2.07 -6.30
N ALA A 132 3.96 2.60 -7.46
CA ALA A 132 5.22 3.29 -7.64
C ALA A 132 5.27 4.70 -7.02
N GLN A 133 4.17 5.45 -7.06
CA GLN A 133 4.12 6.86 -6.66
C GLN A 133 3.92 7.07 -5.16
N VAL A 134 3.18 6.19 -4.47
CA VAL A 134 2.90 6.35 -3.03
C VAL A 134 4.17 6.33 -2.17
N PRO A 135 5.15 5.44 -2.39
CA PRO A 135 6.44 5.51 -1.71
C PRO A 135 7.19 6.82 -1.98
N VAL A 136 7.18 7.32 -3.23
CA VAL A 136 7.81 8.61 -3.59
C VAL A 136 7.14 9.78 -2.87
N ILE A 137 5.80 9.83 -2.86
CA ILE A 137 5.02 10.84 -2.13
C ILE A 137 5.38 10.82 -0.64
N THR A 138 5.50 9.63 -0.06
CA THR A 138 5.84 9.44 1.35
C THR A 138 7.24 9.99 1.67
N ALA A 139 8.23 9.62 0.85
CA ALA A 139 9.60 10.11 0.98
C ALA A 139 9.68 11.62 0.77
N TYR A 140 9.02 12.15 -0.26
CA TYR A 140 9.04 13.58 -0.57
C TYR A 140 8.39 14.41 0.53
N PHE A 141 7.26 13.98 1.10
CA PHE A 141 6.68 14.68 2.24
C PHE A 141 7.61 14.64 3.47
N HIS A 142 8.25 13.49 3.72
CA HIS A 142 9.23 13.36 4.80
C HIS A 142 10.40 14.34 4.64
N LEU A 143 10.93 14.51 3.44
CA LEU A 143 12.03 15.43 3.15
C LEU A 143 11.57 16.89 3.15
N ALA A 144 10.44 17.19 2.51
CA ALA A 144 9.91 18.56 2.41
C ALA A 144 9.63 19.16 3.78
N ARG A 145 9.05 18.39 4.72
CA ARG A 145 8.81 18.87 6.09
C ARG A 145 10.08 19.17 6.88
N GLN A 146 11.24 18.69 6.42
CA GLN A 146 12.57 18.96 6.99
C GLN A 146 13.31 20.05 6.21
N GLY A 147 12.71 20.63 5.17
CA GLY A 147 13.36 21.60 4.29
C GLY A 147 14.49 21.00 3.44
N LYS A 148 14.51 19.68 3.25
CA LYS A 148 15.52 18.98 2.47
C LYS A 148 15.17 18.96 0.97
N PRO A 149 16.19 18.87 0.08
CA PRO A 149 15.95 18.69 -1.35
C PRO A 149 15.25 17.36 -1.62
N LEU A 150 14.46 17.32 -2.71
CA LEU A 150 13.75 16.13 -3.16
C LEU A 150 14.57 15.48 -4.30
N PRO A 151 15.25 14.35 -4.05
CA PRO A 151 16.06 13.67 -5.05
C PRO A 151 15.17 12.98 -6.10
N GLU A 152 15.69 12.78 -7.30
CA GLU A 152 15.05 11.96 -8.31
C GLU A 152 15.16 10.47 -7.94
N SER A 153 14.17 9.68 -8.34
CA SER A 153 14.20 8.22 -8.21
C SER A 153 15.30 7.60 -9.08
N ASP A 154 16.01 6.61 -8.58
CA ASP A 154 16.98 5.83 -9.37
C ASP A 154 16.23 4.72 -10.12
N PRO A 155 16.20 4.73 -11.48
CA PRO A 155 15.48 3.73 -12.26
C PRO A 155 16.07 2.31 -12.16
N ASN A 156 17.29 2.17 -11.64
CA ASN A 156 17.97 0.87 -11.48
C ASN A 156 17.66 0.19 -10.13
N LEU A 157 16.96 0.87 -9.23
CA LEU A 157 16.59 0.35 -7.92
C LEU A 157 15.17 -0.24 -7.94
N GLY A 158 14.96 -1.34 -7.21
CA GLY A 158 13.63 -1.86 -6.89
C GLY A 158 12.84 -0.91 -5.99
N GLU A 159 11.56 -1.20 -5.73
CA GLU A 159 10.66 -0.29 -4.97
C GLU A 159 11.16 -0.05 -3.55
N ALA A 160 11.58 -1.11 -2.84
CA ALA A 160 12.09 -1.00 -1.47
C ALA A 160 13.41 -0.21 -1.41
N ALA A 161 14.34 -0.51 -2.30
CA ALA A 161 15.64 0.17 -2.38
C ALA A 161 15.49 1.64 -2.78
N ASN A 162 14.62 1.95 -3.75
CA ASN A 162 14.37 3.32 -4.18
C ASN A 162 13.71 4.16 -3.07
N PHE A 163 12.78 3.59 -2.31
CA PHE A 163 12.18 4.28 -1.17
C PHE A 163 13.22 4.69 -0.12
N LEU A 164 14.11 3.77 0.24
CA LEU A 164 15.21 4.04 1.17
C LEU A 164 16.20 5.05 0.60
N TYR A 165 16.56 4.92 -0.67
CA TYR A 165 17.43 5.85 -1.38
C TYR A 165 16.88 7.29 -1.36
N LEU A 166 15.58 7.45 -1.60
CA LEU A 166 14.94 8.78 -1.53
C LEU A 166 15.03 9.40 -0.13
N ILE A 167 14.88 8.60 0.93
CA ILE A 167 14.91 9.08 2.33
C ILE A 167 16.34 9.39 2.80
N ASP A 168 17.28 8.48 2.55
CA ASP A 168 18.65 8.52 3.10
C ASP A 168 19.61 9.32 2.18
N GLY A 169 19.29 9.46 0.88
CA GLY A 169 20.15 10.09 -0.14
C GLY A 169 21.28 9.20 -0.65
N GLU A 170 21.35 7.96 -0.19
CA GLU A 170 22.37 6.97 -0.59
C GLU A 170 21.75 5.59 -0.80
N LYS A 171 22.42 4.74 -1.60
CA LYS A 171 21.95 3.36 -1.80
C LYS A 171 21.93 2.59 -0.48
N PRO A 172 20.81 1.92 -0.16
CA PRO A 172 20.71 1.13 1.06
C PRO A 172 21.67 -0.07 1.03
N SER A 173 22.04 -0.54 2.21
CA SER A 173 22.67 -1.85 2.33
C SER A 173 21.66 -2.96 1.97
N GLU A 174 22.16 -4.11 1.53
CA GLU A 174 21.33 -5.27 1.20
C GLU A 174 20.39 -5.67 2.37
N ALA A 175 20.87 -5.57 3.60
CA ALA A 175 20.06 -5.87 4.79
C ALA A 175 18.89 -4.88 4.96
N LYS A 176 19.12 -3.57 4.77
CA LYS A 176 18.05 -2.55 4.82
C LYS A 176 17.02 -2.78 3.71
N GLU A 177 17.50 -3.01 2.47
CA GLU A 177 16.63 -3.27 1.31
C GLU A 177 15.76 -4.49 1.56
N LYS A 178 16.34 -5.65 1.91
CA LYS A 178 15.59 -6.88 2.21
C LYS A 178 14.60 -6.72 3.34
N THR A 179 14.90 -5.90 4.35
CA THR A 179 13.98 -5.64 5.46
C THR A 179 12.74 -4.90 4.98
N ILE A 180 12.90 -3.83 4.21
CA ILE A 180 11.74 -3.06 3.68
C ILE A 180 10.98 -3.87 2.64
N ASP A 181 11.67 -4.60 1.78
CA ASP A 181 11.06 -5.49 0.80
C ASP A 181 10.17 -6.54 1.48
N MET A 182 10.68 -7.18 2.53
CA MET A 182 9.91 -8.13 3.35
C MET A 182 8.70 -7.45 4.03
N CYS A 183 8.86 -6.23 4.54
CA CYS A 183 7.74 -5.46 5.10
C CYS A 183 6.66 -5.22 4.05
N TYR A 184 7.03 -4.85 2.83
CA TYR A 184 6.08 -4.65 1.73
C TYR A 184 5.35 -5.95 1.37
N ILE A 185 6.07 -7.08 1.28
CA ILE A 185 5.48 -8.40 1.01
C ILE A 185 4.46 -8.79 2.09
N LEU A 186 4.83 -8.64 3.36
CA LEU A 186 3.96 -9.01 4.49
C LEU A 186 2.70 -8.13 4.61
N HIS A 187 2.72 -6.93 4.03
CA HIS A 187 1.59 -5.99 4.04
C HIS A 187 0.86 -5.88 2.70
N ALA A 188 1.25 -6.67 1.68
CA ALA A 188 0.70 -6.53 0.33
C ALA A 188 -0.78 -6.88 0.24
N ASP A 189 -1.26 -7.86 1.01
CA ASP A 189 -2.67 -8.20 1.11
C ASP A 189 -3.01 -8.75 2.51
N HIS A 190 -4.21 -8.46 2.98
CA HIS A 190 -4.75 -8.98 4.24
C HIS A 190 -6.26 -9.26 4.10
N GLY A 191 -6.65 -9.83 2.98
CA GLY A 191 -8.04 -10.18 2.67
C GLY A 191 -8.98 -8.98 2.67
N MET A 192 -10.19 -9.17 3.21
CA MET A 192 -11.22 -8.14 3.28
C MET A 192 -11.08 -7.26 4.53
N ASN A 193 -9.91 -6.66 4.75
CA ASN A 193 -9.70 -5.70 5.82
C ASN A 193 -10.52 -4.41 5.58
N ALA A 194 -10.59 -3.54 6.58
CA ALA A 194 -11.42 -2.33 6.51
C ALA A 194 -11.03 -1.39 5.34
N SER A 195 -9.75 -1.27 4.99
CA SER A 195 -9.30 -0.46 3.85
C SER A 195 -9.74 -1.06 2.52
N THR A 196 -9.57 -2.38 2.35
CA THR A 196 -10.03 -3.11 1.16
C THR A 196 -11.54 -3.00 1.00
N PHE A 197 -12.30 -3.14 2.10
CA PHE A 197 -13.74 -2.97 2.08
C PHE A 197 -14.15 -1.55 1.66
N SER A 198 -13.51 -0.53 2.24
CA SER A 198 -13.73 0.88 1.88
C SER A 198 -13.42 1.18 0.42
N ALA A 199 -12.27 0.70 -0.09
CA ALA A 199 -11.90 0.83 -1.50
C ALA A 199 -12.93 0.17 -2.43
N ARG A 200 -13.38 -1.04 -2.09
CA ARG A 200 -14.38 -1.78 -2.89
C ARG A 200 -15.72 -1.09 -2.94
N VAL A 201 -16.20 -0.53 -1.82
CA VAL A 201 -17.44 0.25 -1.79
C VAL A 201 -17.29 1.49 -2.67
N THR A 202 -16.17 2.19 -2.57
CA THR A 202 -15.91 3.40 -3.37
C THR A 202 -15.83 3.08 -4.87
N ILE A 203 -15.03 2.09 -5.28
CA ILE A 203 -14.86 1.77 -6.71
C ILE A 203 -16.13 1.18 -7.33
N ALA A 204 -16.99 0.53 -6.55
CA ALA A 204 -18.27 -0.01 -7.02
C ALA A 204 -19.24 1.08 -7.51
N THR A 205 -19.02 2.33 -7.14
CA THR A 205 -19.77 3.49 -7.64
C THR A 205 -19.21 4.04 -8.96
N LEU A 206 -18.19 3.40 -9.53
CA LEU A 206 -17.44 3.85 -10.71
C LEU A 206 -16.73 5.20 -10.51
N SER A 207 -16.38 5.53 -9.27
CA SER A 207 -15.69 6.78 -8.91
C SER A 207 -14.19 6.79 -9.23
N GLY A 208 -13.66 5.67 -9.72
CA GLY A 208 -12.27 5.53 -10.17
C GLY A 208 -11.27 5.07 -9.11
N MET A 209 -10.08 4.66 -9.57
CA MET A 209 -9.04 4.05 -8.74
C MET A 209 -8.49 5.02 -7.69
N TYR A 210 -8.22 6.27 -8.06
CA TYR A 210 -7.67 7.27 -7.14
C TYR A 210 -8.62 7.58 -5.98
N SER A 211 -9.93 7.65 -6.27
CA SER A 211 -10.97 7.82 -5.23
C SER A 211 -11.01 6.63 -4.28
N ALA A 212 -10.95 5.41 -4.81
CA ALA A 212 -10.96 4.18 -4.03
C ALA A 212 -9.74 4.08 -3.11
N ILE A 213 -8.53 4.36 -3.62
CA ILE A 213 -7.29 4.32 -2.82
C ILE A 213 -7.26 5.46 -1.80
N THR A 214 -7.75 6.66 -2.15
CA THR A 214 -7.90 7.76 -1.18
C THR A 214 -8.81 7.38 -0.01
N SER A 215 -9.91 6.70 -0.28
CA SER A 215 -10.83 6.17 0.73
C SER A 215 -10.15 5.11 1.61
N ALA A 216 -9.40 4.18 0.98
CA ALA A 216 -8.62 3.16 1.69
C ALA A 216 -7.57 3.77 2.64
N ILE A 217 -6.81 4.77 2.19
CA ILE A 217 -5.81 5.47 3.02
C ILE A 217 -6.50 6.21 4.19
N GLY A 218 -7.67 6.80 3.95
CA GLY A 218 -8.48 7.41 4.98
C GLY A 218 -8.91 6.44 6.08
N THR A 219 -9.30 5.24 5.68
CA THR A 219 -9.68 4.13 6.57
C THR A 219 -8.46 3.58 7.30
N LEU A 220 -7.34 3.38 6.58
CA LEU A 220 -6.09 2.85 7.12
C LEU A 220 -5.54 3.71 8.28
N LYS A 221 -5.74 5.02 8.23
CA LYS A 221 -5.29 5.95 9.28
C LYS A 221 -5.97 5.69 10.64
N GLY A 222 -7.10 5.01 10.67
CA GLY A 222 -7.86 4.78 11.91
C GLY A 222 -7.05 4.03 12.97
N PRO A 223 -7.15 4.41 14.27
CA PRO A 223 -6.39 3.77 15.36
C PRO A 223 -6.78 2.30 15.58
N LEU A 224 -7.95 1.89 15.12
CA LEU A 224 -8.42 0.49 15.17
C LEU A 224 -8.06 -0.31 13.91
N HIS A 225 -7.18 0.23 13.04
CA HIS A 225 -6.71 -0.40 11.82
C HIS A 225 -5.20 -0.15 11.64
N GLY A 226 -4.74 0.41 10.55
CA GLY A 226 -3.31 0.65 10.28
C GLY A 226 -2.62 1.58 11.29
N GLY A 227 -3.37 2.49 11.93
CA GLY A 227 -2.86 3.31 13.04
C GLY A 227 -2.35 2.52 14.25
N ALA A 228 -2.69 1.24 14.38
CA ALA A 228 -2.17 0.37 15.43
C ALA A 228 -0.65 0.13 15.31
N ASN A 229 -0.10 0.11 14.08
CA ASN A 229 1.33 -0.07 13.86
C ASN A 229 2.17 1.08 14.45
N GLU A 230 1.63 2.31 14.46
CA GLU A 230 2.28 3.45 15.14
C GLU A 230 2.39 3.20 16.64
N GLY A 231 1.36 2.58 17.26
CA GLY A 231 1.38 2.18 18.67
C GLY A 231 2.45 1.14 18.96
N VAL A 232 2.64 0.16 18.07
CA VAL A 232 3.70 -0.86 18.20
C VAL A 232 5.08 -0.22 18.18
N ILE A 233 5.35 0.71 17.26
CA ILE A 233 6.64 1.40 17.21
C ILE A 233 6.91 2.20 18.47
N LYS A 234 5.91 2.90 19.00
CA LYS A 234 6.03 3.63 20.29
C LYS A 234 6.35 2.68 21.44
N MET A 235 5.63 1.57 21.53
CA MET A 235 5.89 0.52 22.54
C MET A 235 7.34 -0.01 22.44
N LEU A 236 7.83 -0.32 21.24
CA LEU A 236 9.22 -0.79 21.03
C LEU A 236 10.25 0.28 21.43
N GLN A 237 9.96 1.55 21.16
CA GLN A 237 10.81 2.66 21.58
C GLN A 237 10.83 2.85 23.10
N GLU A 238 9.71 2.64 23.78
CA GLU A 238 9.61 2.69 25.25
C GLU A 238 10.35 1.52 25.90
N ILE A 239 10.24 0.31 25.37
CA ILE A 239 11.00 -0.87 25.81
C ILE A 239 12.50 -0.63 25.63
N GLY A 240 12.94 -0.17 24.46
CA GLY A 240 14.29 0.29 24.17
C GLY A 240 15.36 -0.81 24.07
N SER A 241 15.24 -1.93 24.78
CA SER A 241 16.16 -3.08 24.65
C SER A 241 15.49 -4.40 25.01
N VAL A 242 16.04 -5.52 24.51
CA VAL A 242 15.50 -6.87 24.73
C VAL A 242 15.44 -7.25 26.20
N GLU A 243 16.41 -6.77 27.00
CA GLU A 243 16.49 -7.06 28.44
C GLU A 243 15.37 -6.42 29.28
N LYS A 244 14.58 -5.52 28.67
CA LYS A 244 13.45 -4.85 29.32
C LYS A 244 12.09 -5.39 28.86
N VAL A 245 12.10 -6.50 28.13
CA VAL A 245 10.89 -7.21 27.72
C VAL A 245 10.54 -8.22 28.79
N ASP A 246 9.84 -7.80 29.85
CA ASP A 246 9.24 -8.64 30.90
C ASP A 246 7.73 -8.36 31.04
#